data_9bbb6569ce58c01732e10d708b4de22e
#
_entry.id   9bbb6569ce58c01732e10d708b4de22e
#
_cell.length_a   1.000
_cell.length_b   1.000
_cell.length_c   1.000
_cell.angle_alpha   90.00
_cell.angle_beta   90.00
_cell.angle_gamma   90.00
#
_symmetry.space_group_name_H-M   'P 1'
#
loop_
_entity.id
_entity.type
_entity.pdbx_description
1 polymer ?
#
loop_
_entity_poly.entity_id
_entity_poly.type
_entity_poly.pdbx_seq_one_letter_code
_entity_poly.pdbx_strand_id
1 'polypeptide(L)'
;YNKAVNQDLDRSVYANYQALAYEKLGEPKRADEIYDALINLGEDYIEDIDEVDFFAKFGAGQSMRERKATGHFMLGLGNLGKGAKREAKNHFIKTTELDKSRLWADIYRENI
;
A
#
# COMPACT_ATOMS: atom_id res chain seq x y z
N TYR A 1 11.85 -14.55 2.56
CA TYR A 1 11.73 -13.23 3.12
C TYR A 1 10.95 -12.28 2.20
N ASN A 2 11.36 -12.19 0.95
CA ASN A 2 10.63 -11.39 -0.05
C ASN A 2 9.22 -11.92 -0.33
N LYS A 3 8.97 -13.18 -0.06
CA LYS A 3 7.64 -13.78 -0.17
C LYS A 3 6.62 -13.12 0.73
N ALA A 4 7.00 -12.75 1.97
CA ALA A 4 6.07 -12.13 2.90
C ALA A 4 5.60 -10.78 2.39
N VAL A 5 6.52 -9.95 1.89
CA VAL A 5 6.22 -8.64 1.34
C VAL A 5 5.35 -8.75 0.09
N ASN A 6 5.67 -9.70 -0.80
CA ASN A 6 4.89 -9.93 -2.01
C ASN A 6 3.49 -10.44 -1.70
N GLN A 7 3.35 -11.32 -0.70
CA GLN A 7 2.03 -11.80 -0.27
C GLN A 7 1.19 -10.67 0.30
N ASP A 8 1.79 -9.77 1.07
CA ASP A 8 1.07 -8.62 1.62
C ASP A 8 0.63 -7.67 0.51
N LEU A 9 1.46 -7.48 -0.51
CA LEU A 9 1.10 -6.70 -1.69
C LEU A 9 -0.10 -7.31 -2.40
N ASP A 10 -0.06 -8.62 -2.65
CA ASP A 10 -1.14 -9.34 -3.32
C ASP A 10 -2.43 -9.29 -2.51
N ARG A 11 -2.33 -9.43 -1.18
CA ARG A 11 -3.49 -9.31 -0.29
C ARG A 11 -4.09 -7.92 -0.34
N SER A 12 -3.26 -6.89 -0.44
CA SER A 12 -3.71 -5.51 -0.54
C SER A 12 -4.51 -5.27 -1.82
N VAL A 13 -4.02 -5.77 -2.95
CA VAL A 13 -4.72 -5.67 -4.23
C VAL A 13 -6.05 -6.43 -4.15
N TYR A 14 -6.05 -7.64 -3.59
CA TYR A 14 -7.27 -8.44 -3.42
C TYR A 14 -8.28 -7.73 -2.53
N ALA A 15 -7.83 -7.15 -1.41
CA ALA A 15 -8.69 -6.40 -0.51
C ALA A 15 -9.34 -5.21 -1.23
N ASN A 16 -8.57 -4.52 -2.08
CA ASN A 16 -9.10 -3.42 -2.88
C ASN A 16 -10.23 -3.90 -3.81
N TYR A 17 -10.05 -5.03 -4.47
CA TYR A 17 -11.09 -5.60 -5.33
C TYR A 17 -12.34 -5.98 -4.52
N GLN A 18 -12.16 -6.53 -3.33
CA GLN A 18 -13.28 -6.85 -2.44
C GLN A 18 -14.05 -5.59 -2.05
N ALA A 19 -13.33 -4.51 -1.72
CA ALA A 19 -13.95 -3.24 -1.37
C ALA A 19 -14.78 -2.69 -2.53
N LEU A 20 -14.22 -2.72 -3.74
CA LEU A 20 -14.93 -2.29 -4.94
C LEU A 20 -16.19 -3.14 -5.18
N ALA A 21 -16.12 -4.44 -4.93
CA ALA A 21 -17.28 -5.32 -5.05
C ALA A 21 -18.36 -4.95 -4.04
N TYR A 22 -17.99 -4.64 -2.80
CA TYR A 22 -18.96 -4.19 -1.80
C TYR A 22 -19.62 -2.89 -2.18
N GLU A 23 -18.89 -1.96 -2.77
CA GLU A 23 -19.47 -0.70 -3.25
C GLU A 23 -20.52 -0.97 -4.33
N LYS A 24 -20.23 -1.87 -5.26
CA LYS A 24 -21.17 -2.24 -6.32
C LYS A 24 -22.41 -2.95 -5.79
N LEU A 25 -22.27 -3.68 -4.70
CA LEU A 25 -23.38 -4.38 -4.05
C LEU A 25 -24.22 -3.47 -3.14
N GLY A 26 -23.83 -2.20 -3.02
CA GLY A 26 -24.53 -1.25 -2.16
C GLY A 26 -24.19 -1.39 -0.70
N GLU A 27 -23.00 -1.89 -0.37
CA GLU A 27 -22.51 -2.02 1.00
C GLU A 27 -21.28 -1.14 1.23
N PRO A 28 -21.43 0.19 1.19
CA PRO A 28 -20.29 1.11 1.30
C PRO A 28 -19.60 1.07 2.66
N LYS A 29 -20.30 0.68 3.71
CA LYS A 29 -19.69 0.57 5.05
C LYS A 29 -18.64 -0.52 5.10
N ARG A 30 -18.91 -1.65 4.46
CA ARG A 30 -17.95 -2.76 4.41
C ARG A 30 -16.72 -2.38 3.59
N ALA A 31 -16.94 -1.69 2.47
CA ALA A 31 -15.84 -1.17 1.67
C ALA A 31 -14.98 -0.22 2.47
N ASP A 32 -15.61 0.69 3.21
CA ASP A 32 -14.92 1.69 4.03
C ASP A 32 -14.06 1.03 5.12
N GLU A 33 -14.55 -0.04 5.74
CA GLU A 33 -13.79 -0.80 6.73
C GLU A 33 -12.52 -1.38 6.12
N ILE A 34 -12.60 -1.89 4.89
CA ILE A 34 -11.44 -2.42 4.18
C ILE A 34 -10.44 -1.31 3.89
N TYR A 35 -10.90 -0.15 3.42
CA TYR A 35 -10.03 0.98 3.14
C TYR A 35 -9.33 1.48 4.40
N ASP A 36 -10.05 1.56 5.52
CA ASP A 36 -9.47 1.94 6.81
C ASP A 36 -8.40 0.94 7.25
N ALA A 37 -8.66 -0.35 7.06
CA ALA A 37 -7.68 -1.38 7.40
C ALA A 37 -6.42 -1.26 6.56
N LEU A 38 -6.56 -0.95 5.26
CA LEU A 38 -5.41 -0.73 4.37
C LEU A 38 -4.58 0.48 4.81
N ILE A 39 -5.24 1.57 5.19
CA ILE A 39 -4.56 2.78 5.66
C ILE A 39 -3.80 2.49 6.96
N ASN A 40 -4.45 1.85 7.91
CA ASN A 40 -3.83 1.52 9.20
C ASN A 40 -2.63 0.60 9.03
N LEU A 41 -2.77 -0.42 8.19
CA LEU A 41 -1.68 -1.35 7.93
C LEU A 41 -0.53 -0.67 7.20
N GLY A 42 -0.84 0.19 6.25
CA GLY A 42 0.19 0.96 5.54
C GLY A 42 0.97 1.88 6.47
N GLU A 43 0.29 2.54 7.39
CA GLU A 43 0.93 3.38 8.39
C GLU A 43 1.85 2.57 9.30
N ASP A 44 1.41 1.39 9.72
CA ASP A 44 2.23 0.49 10.55
C ASP A 44 3.50 0.07 9.81
N TYR A 45 3.38 -0.23 8.52
CA TYR A 45 4.53 -0.60 7.70
C TYR A 45 5.57 0.52 7.61
N ILE A 46 5.12 1.76 7.55
CA ILE A 46 6.01 2.92 7.46
C ILE A 46 6.61 3.28 8.82
N GLU A 47 5.82 3.22 9.88
CA GLU A 47 6.28 3.55 11.24
C GLU A 47 7.39 2.62 11.73
N ASP A 48 7.30 1.35 11.39
CA ASP A 48 8.32 0.35 11.76
C ASP A 48 9.71 0.66 11.19
N ILE A 49 9.79 1.62 10.26
CA ILE A 49 11.04 1.95 9.57
C ILE A 49 12.08 2.53 10.52
N ASP A 50 11.69 3.30 11.52
CA ASP A 50 12.64 3.92 12.43
C ASP A 50 13.47 2.90 13.20
N GLU A 51 12.83 1.81 13.66
CA GLU A 51 13.55 0.71 14.30
C GLU A 51 14.40 -0.06 13.30
N VAL A 52 13.90 -0.20 12.10
CA VAL A 52 14.55 -0.99 11.05
C VAL A 52 15.69 -0.21 10.40
N ASP A 53 15.71 1.14 10.45
CA ASP A 53 16.82 1.96 9.99
C ASP A 53 18.14 1.55 10.66
N PHE A 54 18.08 1.16 11.92
CA PHE A 54 19.24 0.64 12.62
C PHE A 54 19.81 -0.59 11.90
N PHE A 55 18.95 -1.50 11.46
CA PHE A 55 19.35 -2.74 10.79
C PHE A 55 19.78 -2.49 9.34
N ALA A 56 19.40 -1.37 8.75
CA ALA A 56 19.82 -1.02 7.39
C ALA A 56 21.34 -0.93 7.28
N LYS A 57 21.99 -0.52 8.36
CA LYS A 57 23.45 -0.43 8.43
C LYS A 57 24.13 -1.81 8.31
N PHE A 58 23.35 -2.86 8.50
CA PHE A 58 23.86 -4.24 8.46
C PHE A 58 23.39 -4.99 7.21
N GLY A 59 23.00 -4.27 6.16
CA GLY A 59 22.68 -4.87 4.86
C GLY A 59 21.19 -5.12 4.62
N ALA A 60 20.30 -4.67 5.50
CA ALA A 60 18.87 -4.86 5.36
C ALA A 60 18.15 -3.71 4.63
N GLY A 61 18.91 -2.76 4.06
CA GLY A 61 18.34 -1.54 3.49
C GLY A 61 17.36 -1.78 2.34
N GLN A 62 17.62 -2.76 1.49
CA GLN A 62 16.74 -3.07 0.37
C GLN A 62 15.39 -3.60 0.85
N SER A 63 15.40 -4.47 1.85
CA SER A 63 14.18 -5.03 2.44
C SER A 63 13.31 -3.94 3.07
N MET A 64 13.93 -2.93 3.64
CA MET A 64 13.22 -1.80 4.23
C MET A 64 12.57 -0.94 3.16
N ARG A 65 13.26 -0.71 2.06
CA ARG A 65 12.69 0.03 0.94
C ARG A 65 11.47 -0.68 0.38
N GLU A 66 11.53 -2.01 0.27
CA GLU A 66 10.40 -2.81 -0.17
C GLU A 66 9.23 -2.71 0.80
N ARG A 67 9.51 -2.78 2.11
CA ARG A 67 8.47 -2.65 3.13
C ARG A 67 7.82 -1.27 3.09
N LYS A 68 8.62 -0.23 2.95
CA LYS A 68 8.13 1.14 2.84
C LYS A 68 7.30 1.33 1.56
N ALA A 69 7.76 0.77 0.46
CA ALA A 69 7.03 0.80 -0.80
C ALA A 69 5.66 0.12 -0.65
N THR A 70 5.62 -1.04 0.00
CA THR A 70 4.37 -1.76 0.26
C THR A 70 3.43 -0.92 1.15
N GLY A 71 3.96 -0.28 2.18
CA GLY A 71 3.18 0.60 3.05
C GLY A 71 2.55 1.75 2.28
N HIS A 72 3.32 2.43 1.43
CA HIS A 72 2.79 3.50 0.60
C HIS A 72 1.76 3.00 -0.40
N PHE A 73 1.95 1.79 -0.95
CA PHE A 73 0.97 1.20 -1.84
C PHE A 73 -0.37 0.97 -1.12
N MET A 74 -0.33 0.43 0.10
CA MET A 74 -1.53 0.23 0.92
C MET A 74 -2.22 1.56 1.22
N LEU A 75 -1.46 2.59 1.58
CA LEU A 75 -1.98 3.93 1.81
C LEU A 75 -2.61 4.50 0.54
N GLY A 76 -2.00 4.25 -0.60
CA GLY A 76 -2.54 4.66 -1.89
C GLY A 76 -3.89 4.03 -2.15
N LEU A 77 -4.01 2.71 -1.97
CA LEU A 77 -5.27 1.99 -2.19
C LEU A 77 -6.37 2.47 -1.23
N GLY A 78 -6.04 2.61 0.05
CA GLY A 78 -6.99 3.07 1.05
C GLY A 78 -7.50 4.48 0.78
N ASN A 79 -6.58 5.40 0.49
CA ASN A 79 -6.94 6.77 0.18
C ASN A 79 -7.75 6.88 -1.12
N LEU A 80 -7.41 6.08 -2.14
CA LEU A 80 -8.16 6.05 -3.39
C LEU A 80 -9.61 5.63 -3.13
N GLY A 81 -9.81 4.60 -2.30
CA GLY A 81 -11.15 4.15 -1.94
C GLY A 81 -11.95 5.19 -1.18
N LYS A 82 -11.28 6.00 -0.37
CA LYS A 82 -11.91 7.09 0.37
C LYS A 82 -12.20 8.32 -0.49
N GLY A 83 -11.79 8.32 -1.76
CA GLY A 83 -11.96 9.46 -2.65
C GLY A 83 -10.85 10.49 -2.56
N ALA A 84 -9.82 10.25 -1.76
CA ALA A 84 -8.66 11.14 -1.62
C ALA A 84 -7.65 10.87 -2.73
N LYS A 85 -8.02 11.21 -3.95
CA LYS A 85 -7.23 10.88 -5.16
C LYS A 85 -5.83 11.49 -5.16
N ARG A 86 -5.71 12.70 -4.66
CA ARG A 86 -4.43 13.42 -4.61
C ARG A 86 -3.44 12.70 -3.70
N GLU A 87 -3.88 12.35 -2.50
CA GLU A 87 -3.08 11.62 -1.54
C GLU A 87 -2.74 10.24 -2.06
N ALA A 88 -3.71 9.57 -2.69
CA ALA A 88 -3.49 8.26 -3.28
C ALA A 88 -2.40 8.32 -4.35
N LYS A 89 -2.47 9.29 -5.25
CA LYS A 89 -1.47 9.46 -6.30
C LYS A 89 -0.07 9.69 -5.72
N ASN A 90 0.03 10.54 -4.70
CA ASN A 90 1.30 10.81 -4.03
C ASN A 90 1.90 9.55 -3.43
N HIS A 91 1.09 8.70 -2.80
CA HIS A 91 1.57 7.44 -2.24
C HIS A 91 2.01 6.45 -3.33
N PHE A 92 1.29 6.39 -4.45
CA PHE A 92 1.68 5.53 -5.57
C PHE A 92 2.99 6.00 -6.20
N ILE A 93 3.20 7.30 -6.32
CA ILE A 93 4.47 7.85 -6.79
C ILE A 93 5.60 7.46 -5.84
N LYS A 94 5.38 7.58 -4.53
CA LYS A 94 6.36 7.16 -3.52
C LYS A 94 6.70 5.68 -3.66
N THR A 95 5.69 4.86 -3.89
CA THR A 95 5.89 3.41 -4.08
C THR A 95 6.84 3.14 -5.22
N THR A 96 6.64 3.80 -6.36
CA THR A 96 7.50 3.58 -7.54
C THR A 96 8.89 4.18 -7.37
N GLU A 97 9.05 5.25 -6.61
CA GLU A 97 10.36 5.81 -6.29
C GLU A 97 11.17 4.87 -5.42
N LEU A 98 10.51 4.18 -4.48
CA LEU A 98 11.15 3.27 -3.56
C LEU A 98 11.42 1.91 -4.19
N ASP A 99 10.54 1.46 -5.06
CA ASP A 99 10.66 0.15 -5.72
C ASP A 99 10.06 0.25 -7.12
N LYS A 100 10.93 0.41 -8.11
CA LYS A 100 10.53 0.59 -9.51
C LYS A 100 9.88 -0.65 -10.11
N SER A 101 9.97 -1.80 -9.46
CA SER A 101 9.34 -3.04 -9.93
C SER A 101 7.86 -3.14 -9.57
N ARG A 102 7.32 -2.15 -8.88
CA ARG A 102 5.92 -2.16 -8.44
C ARG A 102 4.96 -1.75 -9.57
N LEU A 103 4.70 -2.69 -10.46
CA LEU A 103 3.82 -2.49 -11.61
C LEU A 103 2.43 -2.01 -11.23
N TRP A 104 1.86 -2.56 -10.15
CA TRP A 104 0.53 -2.17 -9.70
C TRP A 104 0.43 -0.69 -9.32
N ALA A 105 1.48 -0.16 -8.69
CA ALA A 105 1.50 1.25 -8.32
C ALA A 105 1.49 2.16 -9.56
N ASP A 106 2.23 1.78 -10.60
CA ASP A 106 2.23 2.50 -11.87
C ASP A 106 0.84 2.50 -12.50
N ILE A 107 0.18 1.35 -12.53
CA ILE A 107 -1.16 1.20 -13.09
C ILE A 107 -2.15 2.10 -12.35
N TYR A 108 -2.16 2.05 -11.02
CA TYR A 108 -3.05 2.88 -10.22
C TYR A 108 -2.75 4.37 -10.38
N ARG A 109 -1.46 4.74 -10.42
CA ARG A 109 -1.06 6.14 -10.59
C ARG A 109 -1.58 6.72 -11.91
N GLU A 110 -1.48 5.97 -12.99
CA GLU A 110 -1.89 6.44 -14.32
C GLU A 110 -3.40 6.55 -14.47
N ASN A 111 -4.17 5.81 -13.69
CA ASN A 111 -5.63 5.78 -13.79
C ASN A 111 -6.34 6.75 -12.85
N ILE A 112 -5.61 7.59 -12.16
CA ILE A 112 -6.20 8.60 -11.25
C ILE A 112 -6.45 9.92 -11.99
#